data_0dd13ab12cc7793292d12ebe1984fcfe
#
_entry.id   0dd13ab12cc7793292d12ebe1984fcfe
#
_cell.length_a   1.000
_cell.length_b   1.000
_cell.length_c   1.000
_cell.angle_alpha   90.00
_cell.angle_beta   90.00
_cell.angle_gamma   90.00
#
_symmetry.space_group_name_H-M   'P 1'
#
loop_
_entity.id
_entity.type
_entity.pdbx_description
1 polymer ?
#
loop_
_entity_poly.entity_id
_entity_poly.type
_entity_poly.pdbx_seq_one_letter_code
_entity_poly.pdbx_strand_id
1 'polypeptide(L)'
;MTSSRQQYIERYAEYAMEQMRRYGIPASITLAQGIIESADGKSTLANTANNHFGVKGTYNGNYVLADDDKPNEKFKKYDNVGQSYEDHSKVLMASRYQKYVGNLSPDDYRGWAAGIKKGGYATASNYVSTIVGVIEGSNLQKYDQMVMEQMKREGRQFGTASNPLKAGASTSPSSNSELKSTGMDLPQGEYSMPVKRDSFMLITSSYGPRKDPMDRSKTQVHHGIDIKTNGDVVLATENNGTVVAVNHNTNTGGGKTVTVE
;
A
#
# COMPACT_ATOMS: atom_id res chain seq x y z
N MET A 1 -13.00 -17.48 10.97
CA MET A 1 -11.72 -17.31 10.26
C MET A 1 -11.89 -16.18 9.26
N THR A 2 -10.98 -15.24 9.23
CA THR A 2 -10.96 -14.16 8.23
C THR A 2 -10.72 -14.77 6.85
N SER A 3 -11.47 -14.37 5.81
CA SER A 3 -11.26 -14.89 4.45
C SER A 3 -9.88 -14.47 3.91
N SER A 4 -9.33 -15.24 2.96
CA SER A 4 -8.05 -14.88 2.33
C SER A 4 -8.08 -13.51 1.65
N ARG A 5 -9.23 -13.16 1.06
CA ARG A 5 -9.46 -11.83 0.49
C ARG A 5 -9.37 -10.72 1.52
N GLN A 6 -10.02 -10.90 2.68
CA GLN A 6 -9.95 -9.93 3.76
C GLN A 6 -8.52 -9.76 4.27
N GLN A 7 -7.75 -10.85 4.39
CA GLN A 7 -6.33 -10.80 4.76
C GLN A 7 -5.49 -10.06 3.71
N TYR A 8 -5.77 -10.28 2.42
CA TYR A 8 -5.13 -9.55 1.33
C TYR A 8 -5.38 -8.05 1.45
N ILE A 9 -6.65 -7.66 1.61
CA ILE A 9 -7.06 -6.26 1.75
C ILE A 9 -6.35 -5.61 2.93
N GLU A 10 -6.42 -6.21 4.11
CA GLU A 10 -5.78 -5.69 5.33
C GLU A 10 -4.26 -5.50 5.16
N ARG A 11 -3.63 -6.40 4.42
CA ARG A 11 -2.17 -6.36 4.20
C ARG A 11 -1.74 -5.31 3.19
N TYR A 12 -2.56 -5.04 2.16
CA TYR A 12 -2.11 -4.28 0.98
C TYR A 12 -2.90 -3.00 0.72
N ALA A 13 -3.91 -2.67 1.53
CA ALA A 13 -4.71 -1.47 1.35
C ALA A 13 -3.86 -0.19 1.37
N GLU A 14 -2.87 -0.09 2.27
CA GLU A 14 -2.04 1.11 2.36
C GLU A 14 -1.18 1.31 1.11
N TYR A 15 -0.66 0.24 0.50
CA TYR A 15 0.03 0.36 -0.79
C TYR A 15 -0.88 0.95 -1.86
N ALA A 16 -2.14 0.49 -1.93
CA ALA A 16 -3.09 1.01 -2.91
C ALA A 16 -3.48 2.47 -2.62
N MET A 17 -3.68 2.83 -1.36
CA MET A 17 -3.96 4.22 -0.96
C MET A 17 -2.78 5.15 -1.28
N GLU A 18 -1.54 4.71 -1.10
CA GLU A 18 -0.36 5.48 -1.48
C GLU A 18 -0.30 5.68 -3.00
N GLN A 19 -0.63 4.66 -3.80
CA GLN A 19 -0.70 4.82 -5.25
C GLN A 19 -1.81 5.81 -5.66
N MET A 20 -2.93 5.83 -4.95
CA MET A 20 -3.97 6.83 -5.17
C MET A 20 -3.47 8.25 -4.90
N ARG A 21 -2.78 8.50 -3.79
CA ARG A 21 -2.18 9.82 -3.48
C ARG A 21 -1.21 10.26 -4.57
N ARG A 22 -0.37 9.35 -5.04
CA ARG A 22 0.74 9.66 -5.95
C ARG A 22 0.34 9.79 -7.42
N TYR A 23 -0.68 9.07 -7.85
CA TYR A 23 -1.06 8.95 -9.25
C TYR A 23 -2.52 9.29 -9.53
N GLY A 24 -3.34 9.48 -8.50
CA GLY A 24 -4.77 9.70 -8.67
C GLY A 24 -5.55 8.46 -9.13
N ILE A 25 -4.95 7.27 -9.05
CA ILE A 25 -5.61 6.00 -9.38
C ILE A 25 -6.44 5.58 -8.16
N PRO A 26 -7.75 5.26 -8.30
CA PRO A 26 -8.53 4.79 -7.17
C PRO A 26 -7.86 3.61 -6.44
N ALA A 27 -7.73 3.69 -5.12
CA ALA A 27 -7.18 2.60 -4.31
C ALA A 27 -8.00 1.32 -4.48
N SER A 28 -9.32 1.47 -4.62
CA SER A 28 -10.25 0.36 -4.88
C SER A 28 -9.96 -0.37 -6.19
N ILE A 29 -9.60 0.34 -7.26
CA ILE A 29 -9.19 -0.24 -8.55
C ILE A 29 -7.91 -1.06 -8.37
N THR A 30 -6.88 -0.45 -7.75
CA THR A 30 -5.59 -1.12 -7.52
C THR A 30 -5.77 -2.39 -6.69
N LEU A 31 -6.54 -2.31 -5.59
CA LEU A 31 -6.84 -3.48 -4.75
C LEU A 31 -7.61 -4.56 -5.50
N ALA A 32 -8.66 -4.20 -6.25
CA ALA A 32 -9.47 -5.17 -6.98
C ALA A 32 -8.65 -5.91 -8.04
N GLN A 33 -7.80 -5.21 -8.78
CA GLN A 33 -6.88 -5.81 -9.73
C GLN A 33 -5.87 -6.73 -9.02
N GLY A 34 -5.26 -6.28 -7.93
CA GLY A 34 -4.33 -7.11 -7.15
C GLY A 34 -4.98 -8.38 -6.59
N ILE A 35 -6.22 -8.30 -6.10
CA ILE A 35 -7.01 -9.44 -5.62
C ILE A 35 -7.20 -10.47 -6.73
N ILE A 36 -7.60 -10.04 -7.92
CA ILE A 36 -7.91 -10.92 -9.06
C ILE A 36 -6.63 -11.52 -9.62
N GLU A 37 -5.66 -10.69 -9.95
CA GLU A 37 -4.42 -11.11 -10.64
C GLU A 37 -3.52 -11.98 -9.75
N SER A 38 -3.56 -11.78 -8.43
CA SER A 38 -2.75 -12.57 -7.49
C SER A 38 -3.49 -13.74 -6.83
N ALA A 39 -4.77 -13.98 -7.18
CA ALA A 39 -5.62 -14.94 -6.48
C ALA A 39 -5.62 -14.72 -4.95
N ASP A 40 -5.99 -13.52 -4.52
CA ASP A 40 -5.90 -13.08 -3.11
C ASP A 40 -4.47 -13.20 -2.52
N GLY A 41 -3.45 -12.97 -3.32
CA GLY A 41 -2.03 -13.07 -2.93
C GLY A 41 -1.46 -14.49 -2.89
N LYS A 42 -2.19 -15.47 -3.41
CA LYS A 42 -1.80 -16.90 -3.36
C LYS A 42 -1.09 -17.37 -4.63
N SER A 43 -1.10 -16.59 -5.70
CA SER A 43 -0.46 -16.98 -6.95
C SER A 43 1.05 -17.20 -6.76
N THR A 44 1.64 -18.07 -7.59
CA THR A 44 3.08 -18.32 -7.59
C THR A 44 3.85 -17.02 -7.83
N LEU A 45 3.41 -16.18 -8.77
CA LEU A 45 4.06 -14.90 -9.07
C LEU A 45 4.04 -13.94 -7.86
N ALA A 46 2.93 -13.86 -7.13
CA ALA A 46 2.85 -13.03 -5.94
C ALA A 46 3.83 -13.51 -4.85
N ASN A 47 3.95 -14.82 -4.66
CA ASN A 47 4.75 -15.40 -3.58
C ASN A 47 6.25 -15.50 -3.91
N THR A 48 6.62 -15.75 -5.15
CA THR A 48 8.03 -15.99 -5.55
C THR A 48 8.71 -14.78 -6.17
N ALA A 49 7.92 -13.86 -6.72
CA ALA A 49 8.41 -12.69 -7.44
C ALA A 49 7.89 -11.34 -6.90
N ASN A 50 7.09 -11.33 -5.82
CA ASN A 50 6.35 -10.16 -5.35
C ASN A 50 5.51 -9.47 -6.45
N ASN A 51 5.14 -10.20 -7.50
CA ASN A 51 4.43 -9.68 -8.66
C ASN A 51 2.93 -9.95 -8.51
N HIS A 52 2.22 -8.98 -7.98
CA HIS A 52 0.80 -9.09 -7.66
C HIS A 52 -0.13 -8.79 -8.85
N PHE A 53 0.40 -8.29 -9.95
CA PHE A 53 -0.40 -7.84 -11.10
C PHE A 53 -0.03 -8.57 -12.41
N GLY A 54 0.79 -9.61 -12.34
CA GLY A 54 1.19 -10.35 -13.53
C GLY A 54 1.94 -9.51 -14.56
N VAL A 55 2.73 -8.52 -14.13
CA VAL A 55 3.42 -7.63 -15.07
C VAL A 55 4.54 -8.38 -15.77
N LYS A 56 4.45 -8.47 -17.10
CA LYS A 56 5.43 -9.16 -17.96
C LYS A 56 6.69 -8.31 -18.17
N GLY A 57 7.81 -8.96 -18.41
CA GLY A 57 9.11 -8.35 -18.71
C GLY A 57 10.15 -8.54 -17.60
N THR A 58 11.06 -7.55 -17.47
CA THR A 58 12.12 -7.53 -16.45
C THR A 58 12.01 -6.27 -15.60
N TYR A 59 12.40 -6.38 -14.33
CA TYR A 59 12.52 -5.24 -13.42
C TYR A 59 13.98 -5.15 -12.93
N ASN A 60 14.69 -4.10 -13.33
CA ASN A 60 16.13 -3.97 -13.07
C ASN A 60 16.93 -5.23 -13.46
N GLY A 61 16.54 -5.87 -14.59
CA GLY A 61 17.14 -7.13 -15.06
C GLY A 61 16.58 -8.40 -14.42
N ASN A 62 15.81 -8.29 -13.33
CA ASN A 62 15.25 -9.45 -12.60
C ASN A 62 13.92 -9.90 -13.20
N TYR A 63 13.75 -11.21 -13.31
CA TYR A 63 12.51 -11.84 -13.77
C TYR A 63 12.40 -13.28 -13.25
N VAL A 64 11.20 -13.83 -13.36
CA VAL A 64 10.92 -15.26 -13.27
C VAL A 64 10.26 -15.73 -14.56
N LEU A 65 10.40 -17.01 -14.87
CA LEU A 65 9.68 -17.63 -15.99
C LEU A 65 8.40 -18.27 -15.47
N ALA A 66 7.31 -18.04 -16.18
CA ALA A 66 6.03 -18.70 -15.93
C ALA A 66 5.26 -18.86 -17.25
N ASP A 67 4.37 -19.83 -17.29
CA ASP A 67 3.49 -20.04 -18.43
C ASP A 67 2.25 -19.16 -18.30
N ASP A 68 1.87 -18.50 -19.41
CA ASP A 68 0.67 -17.69 -19.53
C ASP A 68 0.13 -17.86 -20.96
N ASP A 69 0.08 -16.83 -21.81
CA ASP A 69 -0.30 -16.95 -23.23
C ASP A 69 0.66 -17.87 -24.00
N LYS A 70 1.91 -17.91 -23.58
CA LYS A 70 2.98 -18.76 -24.12
C LYS A 70 3.77 -19.40 -22.99
N PRO A 71 4.41 -20.57 -23.25
CA PRO A 71 5.35 -21.17 -22.31
C PRO A 71 6.56 -20.26 -22.03
N ASN A 72 7.06 -20.29 -20.81
CA ASN A 72 8.28 -19.60 -20.37
C ASN A 72 8.31 -18.09 -20.66
N GLU A 73 7.20 -17.40 -20.47
CA GLU A 73 7.18 -15.94 -20.55
C GLU A 73 7.90 -15.32 -19.34
N LYS A 74 8.55 -14.18 -19.56
CA LYS A 74 9.20 -13.43 -18.49
C LYS A 74 8.20 -12.59 -17.74
N PHE A 75 8.19 -12.72 -16.42
CA PHE A 75 7.43 -11.86 -15.51
C PHE A 75 8.40 -11.13 -14.59
N LYS A 76 8.13 -9.84 -14.35
CA LYS A 76 8.97 -9.01 -13.49
C LYS A 76 9.08 -9.60 -12.09
N LYS A 77 10.29 -9.62 -11.56
CA LYS A 77 10.57 -9.97 -10.17
C LYS A 77 10.97 -8.72 -9.42
N TYR A 78 10.22 -8.41 -8.36
CA TYR A 78 10.43 -7.25 -7.51
C TYR A 78 11.08 -7.65 -6.19
N ASP A 79 11.84 -6.73 -5.58
CA ASP A 79 12.47 -6.95 -4.27
C ASP A 79 11.43 -6.96 -3.15
N ASN A 80 10.34 -6.20 -3.34
CA ASN A 80 9.22 -6.13 -2.41
C ASN A 80 7.90 -5.82 -3.12
N VAL A 81 6.79 -6.01 -2.41
CA VAL A 81 5.44 -5.83 -2.96
C VAL A 81 5.17 -4.37 -3.33
N GLY A 82 5.73 -3.40 -2.59
CA GLY A 82 5.54 -1.97 -2.90
C GLY A 82 6.02 -1.59 -4.30
N GLN A 83 7.13 -2.19 -4.76
CA GLN A 83 7.62 -1.99 -6.13
C GLN A 83 6.64 -2.54 -7.18
N SER A 84 5.95 -3.65 -6.89
CA SER A 84 4.91 -4.20 -7.77
C SER A 84 3.72 -3.22 -7.89
N TYR A 85 3.26 -2.65 -6.78
CA TYR A 85 2.19 -1.66 -6.77
C TYR A 85 2.58 -0.37 -7.51
N GLU A 86 3.80 0.09 -7.30
CA GLU A 86 4.35 1.26 -7.98
C GLU A 86 4.46 1.06 -9.50
N ASP A 87 4.99 -0.08 -9.92
CA ASP A 87 5.17 -0.40 -11.33
C ASP A 87 3.82 -0.60 -12.04
N HIS A 88 2.84 -1.23 -11.37
CA HIS A 88 1.47 -1.32 -11.84
C HIS A 88 0.85 0.07 -12.06
N SER A 89 1.04 1.00 -11.13
CA SER A 89 0.58 2.37 -11.31
C SER A 89 1.19 3.03 -12.54
N LYS A 90 2.49 2.85 -12.77
CA LYS A 90 3.16 3.36 -13.98
C LYS A 90 2.60 2.76 -15.27
N VAL A 91 2.18 1.49 -15.25
CA VAL A 91 1.48 0.89 -16.39
C VAL A 91 0.18 1.63 -16.68
N LEU A 92 -0.64 1.93 -15.64
CA LEU A 92 -1.90 2.64 -15.79
C LEU A 92 -1.73 4.12 -16.18
N MET A 93 -0.55 4.70 -15.93
CA MET A 93 -0.21 6.07 -16.37
C MET A 93 0.12 6.19 -17.85
N ALA A 94 0.21 5.08 -18.59
CA ALA A 94 0.44 5.13 -20.03
C ALA A 94 -0.69 5.87 -20.77
N SER A 95 -0.34 6.62 -21.81
CA SER A 95 -1.26 7.48 -22.58
C SER A 95 -2.49 6.73 -23.11
N ARG A 96 -2.33 5.44 -23.43
CA ARG A 96 -3.43 4.59 -23.91
C ARG A 96 -4.57 4.46 -22.90
N TYR A 97 -4.28 4.55 -21.60
CA TYR A 97 -5.28 4.56 -20.52
C TYR A 97 -5.67 5.99 -20.16
N GLN A 98 -4.69 6.89 -20.02
CA GLN A 98 -4.90 8.24 -19.54
C GLN A 98 -5.86 9.05 -20.42
N LYS A 99 -5.93 8.80 -21.72
CA LYS A 99 -6.94 9.41 -22.61
C LYS A 99 -8.39 9.10 -22.22
N TYR A 100 -8.62 8.03 -21.44
CA TYR A 100 -9.96 7.63 -20.99
C TYR A 100 -10.22 7.89 -19.52
N VAL A 101 -9.16 7.92 -18.69
CA VAL A 101 -9.31 8.05 -17.24
C VAL A 101 -8.71 9.34 -16.67
N GLY A 102 -7.85 10.04 -17.43
CA GLY A 102 -7.07 11.17 -16.91
C GLY A 102 -7.88 12.36 -16.43
N ASN A 103 -9.14 12.48 -16.81
CA ASN A 103 -10.06 13.53 -16.37
C ASN A 103 -11.13 13.02 -15.38
N LEU A 104 -11.06 11.75 -14.97
CA LEU A 104 -12.00 11.19 -14.00
C LEU A 104 -11.57 11.56 -12.58
N SER A 105 -12.55 11.66 -11.69
CA SER A 105 -12.25 11.79 -10.26
C SER A 105 -11.51 10.55 -9.74
N PRO A 106 -10.56 10.71 -8.81
CA PRO A 106 -9.86 9.58 -8.19
C PRO A 106 -10.75 8.61 -7.40
N ASP A 107 -12.03 8.92 -7.17
CA ASP A 107 -13.01 8.04 -6.54
C ASP A 107 -14.07 7.50 -7.52
N ASP A 108 -13.98 7.83 -8.81
CA ASP A 108 -14.86 7.28 -9.85
C ASP A 108 -14.35 5.90 -10.33
N TYR A 109 -14.35 4.91 -9.42
CA TYR A 109 -13.87 3.57 -9.76
C TYR A 109 -14.63 2.92 -10.92
N ARG A 110 -15.90 3.24 -11.14
CA ARG A 110 -16.68 2.69 -12.27
C ARG A 110 -16.20 3.24 -13.62
N GLY A 111 -16.00 4.55 -13.67
CA GLY A 111 -15.40 5.21 -14.85
C GLY A 111 -13.97 4.72 -15.09
N TRP A 112 -13.18 4.55 -14.03
CA TRP A 112 -11.84 3.99 -14.13
C TRP A 112 -11.82 2.57 -14.67
N ALA A 113 -12.65 1.66 -14.16
CA ALA A 113 -12.74 0.28 -14.67
C ALA A 113 -13.09 0.24 -16.16
N ALA A 114 -14.08 1.05 -16.59
CA ALA A 114 -14.48 1.15 -17.98
C ALA A 114 -13.37 1.74 -18.87
N GLY A 115 -12.71 2.81 -18.40
CA GLY A 115 -11.63 3.47 -19.12
C GLY A 115 -10.39 2.60 -19.29
N ILE A 116 -9.98 1.88 -18.25
CA ILE A 116 -8.87 0.91 -18.30
C ILE A 116 -9.16 -0.20 -19.30
N LYS A 117 -10.37 -0.76 -19.28
CA LYS A 117 -10.78 -1.75 -20.29
C LYS A 117 -10.70 -1.18 -21.69
N LYS A 118 -11.24 0.01 -21.91
CA LYS A 118 -11.20 0.69 -23.21
C LYS A 118 -9.79 0.98 -23.69
N GLY A 119 -8.85 1.20 -22.77
CA GLY A 119 -7.42 1.32 -23.02
C GLY A 119 -6.71 0.00 -23.34
N GLY A 120 -7.42 -1.14 -23.29
CA GLY A 120 -6.90 -2.46 -23.67
C GLY A 120 -6.18 -3.20 -22.54
N TYR A 121 -6.54 -2.95 -21.28
CA TYR A 121 -5.96 -3.67 -20.14
C TYR A 121 -6.38 -5.15 -20.12
N ALA A 122 -7.62 -5.43 -20.47
CA ALA A 122 -8.16 -6.78 -20.53
C ALA A 122 -9.08 -6.98 -21.74
N THR A 123 -9.04 -8.17 -22.32
CA THR A 123 -9.89 -8.56 -23.46
C THR A 123 -11.26 -9.10 -23.02
N ALA A 124 -11.35 -9.66 -21.80
CA ALA A 124 -12.55 -10.28 -21.25
C ALA A 124 -13.76 -9.32 -21.28
N SER A 125 -14.89 -9.77 -21.80
CA SER A 125 -16.11 -8.95 -21.91
C SER A 125 -16.64 -8.51 -20.54
N ASN A 126 -16.51 -9.36 -19.53
CA ASN A 126 -16.98 -9.17 -18.15
C ASN A 126 -15.97 -8.43 -17.24
N TYR A 127 -14.84 -7.94 -17.77
CA TYR A 127 -13.81 -7.31 -16.95
C TYR A 127 -14.36 -6.21 -16.02
N VAL A 128 -15.14 -5.28 -16.57
CA VAL A 128 -15.69 -4.16 -15.79
C VAL A 128 -16.61 -4.65 -14.68
N SER A 129 -17.55 -5.55 -14.99
CA SER A 129 -18.47 -6.10 -13.99
C SER A 129 -17.74 -6.90 -12.91
N THR A 130 -16.67 -7.61 -13.28
CA THR A 130 -15.83 -8.36 -12.32
C THR A 130 -15.10 -7.42 -11.37
N ILE A 131 -14.42 -6.39 -11.88
CA ILE A 131 -13.73 -5.39 -11.06
C ILE A 131 -14.70 -4.67 -10.11
N VAL A 132 -15.81 -4.14 -10.66
CA VAL A 132 -16.82 -3.44 -9.87
C VAL A 132 -17.44 -4.36 -8.83
N GLY A 133 -17.72 -5.61 -9.18
CA GLY A 133 -18.25 -6.61 -8.24
C GLY A 133 -17.31 -6.91 -7.08
N VAL A 134 -15.99 -6.98 -7.33
CA VAL A 134 -14.98 -7.14 -6.27
C VAL A 134 -14.92 -5.90 -5.38
N ILE A 135 -14.92 -4.70 -5.97
CA ILE A 135 -14.89 -3.44 -5.23
C ILE A 135 -16.08 -3.34 -4.28
N GLU A 136 -17.29 -3.54 -4.80
CA GLU A 136 -18.53 -3.39 -4.02
C GLU A 136 -18.74 -4.54 -3.02
N GLY A 137 -18.49 -5.76 -3.44
CA GLY A 137 -18.63 -6.95 -2.60
C GLY A 137 -17.63 -6.99 -1.43
N SER A 138 -16.50 -6.29 -1.56
CA SER A 138 -15.48 -6.17 -0.52
C SER A 138 -15.41 -4.79 0.13
N ASN A 139 -16.32 -3.87 -0.23
CA ASN A 139 -16.38 -2.48 0.26
C ASN A 139 -15.03 -1.74 0.10
N LEU A 140 -14.37 -1.91 -1.06
CA LEU A 140 -13.03 -1.33 -1.29
C LEU A 140 -13.09 0.19 -1.51
N GLN A 141 -14.22 0.73 -2.00
CA GLN A 141 -14.41 2.17 -2.22
C GLN A 141 -14.26 3.01 -0.93
N LYS A 142 -14.33 2.38 0.25
CA LYS A 142 -14.03 3.06 1.51
C LYS A 142 -12.60 3.60 1.57
N TYR A 143 -11.65 2.93 0.91
CA TYR A 143 -10.25 3.36 0.87
C TYR A 143 -10.08 4.58 -0.04
N ASP A 144 -10.86 4.67 -1.12
CA ASP A 144 -10.90 5.87 -1.96
C ASP A 144 -11.38 7.06 -1.14
N GLN A 145 -12.48 6.89 -0.39
CA GLN A 145 -13.03 7.95 0.46
C GLN A 145 -12.05 8.37 1.57
N MET A 146 -11.38 7.41 2.20
CA MET A 146 -10.35 7.72 3.21
C MET A 146 -9.24 8.61 2.65
N VAL A 147 -8.76 8.30 1.45
CA VAL A 147 -7.71 9.10 0.80
C VAL A 147 -8.25 10.45 0.35
N MET A 148 -9.48 10.52 -0.20
CA MET A 148 -10.12 11.77 -0.58
C MET A 148 -10.27 12.73 0.62
N GLU A 149 -10.76 12.22 1.74
CA GLU A 149 -10.90 13.00 2.98
C GLU A 149 -9.55 13.45 3.53
N GLN A 150 -8.55 12.56 3.51
CA GLN A 150 -7.19 12.90 3.93
C GLN A 150 -6.62 14.03 3.09
N MET A 151 -6.63 13.90 1.76
CA MET A 151 -6.08 14.89 0.84
C MET A 151 -6.78 16.24 0.98
N LYS A 152 -8.12 16.21 1.15
CA LYS A 152 -8.92 17.43 1.41
C LYS A 152 -8.53 18.11 2.71
N ARG A 153 -8.42 17.35 3.81
CA ARG A 153 -8.03 17.87 5.14
C ARG A 153 -6.63 18.49 5.12
N GLU A 154 -5.71 17.87 4.39
CA GLU A 154 -4.33 18.30 4.28
C GLU A 154 -4.12 19.39 3.21
N GLY A 155 -5.17 19.79 2.47
CA GLY A 155 -5.07 20.76 1.38
C GLY A 155 -4.14 20.29 0.24
N ARG A 156 -3.96 18.99 0.07
CA ARG A 156 -3.06 18.38 -0.92
C ARG A 156 -3.82 18.02 -2.20
N GLN A 157 -3.11 18.06 -3.30
CA GLN A 157 -3.60 17.57 -4.59
C GLN A 157 -3.03 16.19 -4.89
N PHE A 158 -3.80 15.39 -5.62
CA PHE A 158 -3.34 14.10 -6.15
C PHE A 158 -2.25 14.29 -7.21
N GLY A 159 -1.32 13.35 -7.26
CA GLY A 159 -0.44 13.23 -8.40
C GLY A 159 -1.19 12.86 -9.68
N THR A 160 -0.56 13.08 -10.81
CA THR A 160 -1.11 12.78 -12.15
C THR A 160 -0.07 12.06 -12.99
N ALA A 161 -0.48 11.58 -14.16
CA ALA A 161 0.44 10.99 -15.14
C ALA A 161 1.60 11.94 -15.53
N SER A 162 1.30 13.25 -15.61
CA SER A 162 2.29 14.27 -15.99
C SER A 162 3.16 14.72 -14.81
N ASN A 163 2.64 14.59 -13.58
CA ASN A 163 3.30 15.01 -12.35
C ASN A 163 2.94 14.08 -11.20
N PRO A 164 3.47 12.85 -11.18
CA PRO A 164 3.24 11.94 -10.06
C PRO A 164 3.91 12.48 -8.80
N LEU A 165 3.23 12.42 -7.68
CA LEU A 165 3.83 12.78 -6.40
C LEU A 165 5.01 11.85 -6.11
N LYS A 166 6.15 12.41 -5.74
CA LYS A 166 7.30 11.60 -5.31
C LYS A 166 6.92 10.81 -4.07
N ALA A 167 7.41 9.58 -3.97
CA ALA A 167 7.35 8.84 -2.73
C ALA A 167 8.00 9.70 -1.64
N GLY A 168 7.23 10.07 -0.61
CA GLY A 168 7.74 10.92 0.43
C GLY A 168 7.60 12.43 0.26
N ALA A 169 7.04 12.93 -0.84
CA ALA A 169 6.78 14.36 -0.97
C ALA A 169 5.46 14.73 -0.29
N SER A 170 5.53 15.13 0.96
CA SER A 170 4.50 15.95 1.60
C SER A 170 4.66 17.38 1.06
N THR A 171 3.73 17.83 0.22
CA THR A 171 3.65 19.25 -0.13
C THR A 171 2.78 19.95 0.88
N SER A 172 3.36 20.35 2.01
CA SER A 172 2.75 21.37 2.86
C SER A 172 3.03 22.76 2.29
N PRO A 173 2.07 23.71 2.34
CA PRO A 173 2.36 25.09 1.98
C PRO A 173 3.39 25.69 2.94
N SER A 174 4.33 26.38 2.35
CA SER A 174 5.52 26.99 2.93
C SER A 174 5.37 27.51 4.36
N SER A 175 6.07 26.90 5.29
CA SER A 175 6.77 27.58 6.35
C SER A 175 8.13 26.91 6.52
N ASN A 176 9.20 27.73 6.49
CA ASN A 176 10.57 27.30 6.62
C ASN A 176 10.80 26.54 7.92
N SER A 177 10.74 25.23 7.85
CA SER A 177 11.44 24.34 8.78
C SER A 177 11.77 23.07 8.01
N GLU A 178 13.02 22.67 8.04
CA GLU A 178 13.48 21.40 7.50
C GLU A 178 12.74 20.26 8.22
N LEU A 179 11.58 19.89 7.71
CA LEU A 179 10.89 18.69 8.12
C LEU A 179 11.68 17.49 7.60
N LYS A 180 12.42 16.84 8.48
CA LYS A 180 12.88 15.48 8.27
C LYS A 180 11.65 14.59 8.20
N SER A 181 11.05 14.50 7.02
CA SER A 181 9.78 13.83 6.78
C SER A 181 9.96 12.35 6.94
N THR A 182 9.39 11.79 7.97
CA THR A 182 9.23 10.36 8.19
C THR A 182 7.85 9.83 7.76
N GLY A 183 7.07 10.63 7.04
CA GLY A 183 5.94 10.10 6.28
C GLY A 183 4.60 9.96 6.95
N MET A 184 4.45 10.33 8.19
CA MET A 184 3.17 10.69 8.79
C MET A 184 3.27 12.09 9.35
N ASP A 185 2.27 12.95 9.08
CA ASP A 185 2.13 14.21 9.78
C ASP A 185 1.74 13.88 11.24
N LEU A 186 2.76 13.70 12.06
CA LEU A 186 2.55 13.77 13.49
C LEU A 186 2.21 15.22 13.83
N PRO A 187 1.34 15.46 14.80
CA PRO A 187 1.11 16.82 15.33
C PRO A 187 2.47 17.47 15.57
N GLN A 188 2.59 18.75 15.29
CA GLN A 188 3.82 19.49 15.51
C GLN A 188 4.33 19.23 16.93
N GLY A 189 5.35 18.43 17.03
CA GLY A 189 5.97 17.95 18.26
C GLY A 189 7.37 17.45 17.98
N GLU A 190 8.10 17.17 18.99
CA GLU A 190 9.50 16.75 18.97
C GLU A 190 9.69 15.27 18.56
N TYR A 191 8.62 14.60 18.14
CA TYR A 191 8.60 13.15 17.86
C TYR A 191 8.67 12.86 16.38
N SER A 192 9.36 11.80 16.02
CA SER A 192 9.42 11.26 14.66
C SER A 192 8.93 9.81 14.61
N MET A 193 8.58 9.34 13.42
CA MET A 193 8.25 7.93 13.23
C MET A 193 9.46 7.04 13.57
N PRO A 194 9.25 5.92 14.29
CA PRO A 194 10.34 5.04 14.74
C PRO A 194 10.96 4.22 13.60
N VAL A 195 10.51 4.38 12.39
CA VAL A 195 11.01 3.66 11.20
C VAL A 195 11.16 4.61 10.03
N LYS A 196 12.13 4.33 9.17
CA LYS A 196 12.28 5.07 7.91
C LYS A 196 11.02 4.91 7.07
N ARG A 197 10.65 5.96 6.34
CA ARG A 197 9.45 5.97 5.50
C ARG A 197 9.42 4.87 4.46
N ASP A 198 10.53 4.64 3.78
CA ASP A 198 10.70 3.59 2.78
C ASP A 198 10.71 2.17 3.37
N SER A 199 10.92 2.06 4.68
CA SER A 199 10.81 0.81 5.43
C SER A 199 9.44 0.56 6.03
N PHE A 200 8.60 1.59 6.17
CA PHE A 200 7.24 1.46 6.69
C PHE A 200 6.35 0.70 5.71
N MET A 201 5.70 -0.34 6.16
CA MET A 201 4.76 -1.11 5.34
C MET A 201 3.31 -0.82 5.74
N LEU A 202 2.96 -1.07 6.98
CA LEU A 202 1.59 -0.84 7.48
C LEU A 202 1.53 -0.90 9.01
N ILE A 203 0.49 -0.33 9.57
CA ILE A 203 0.11 -0.56 10.96
C ILE A 203 -0.67 -1.86 11.03
N THR A 204 -0.12 -2.85 11.71
CA THR A 204 -0.74 -4.18 11.85
C THR A 204 -1.70 -4.24 13.02
N SER A 205 -1.55 -3.36 14.01
CA SER A 205 -2.49 -3.21 15.12
C SER A 205 -2.47 -1.79 15.67
N SER A 206 -3.63 -1.22 15.84
CA SER A 206 -3.82 0.13 16.38
C SER A 206 -3.84 0.12 17.92
N TYR A 207 -3.60 1.27 18.52
CA TYR A 207 -3.87 1.52 19.94
C TYR A 207 -5.36 1.32 20.26
N GLY A 208 -5.65 0.73 21.41
CA GLY A 208 -7.00 0.61 21.91
C GLY A 208 -7.51 -0.83 22.11
N PRO A 209 -8.81 -1.01 22.30
CA PRO A 209 -9.39 -2.33 22.55
C PRO A 209 -9.25 -3.25 21.34
N ARG A 210 -8.72 -4.44 21.55
CA ARG A 210 -8.63 -5.48 20.51
C ARG A 210 -8.85 -6.86 21.10
N LYS A 211 -9.18 -7.83 20.26
CA LYS A 211 -9.15 -9.23 20.64
C LYS A 211 -7.72 -9.65 20.95
N ASP A 212 -7.55 -10.39 22.03
CA ASP A 212 -6.25 -10.94 22.39
C ASP A 212 -5.73 -11.85 21.25
N PRO A 213 -4.54 -11.63 20.72
CA PRO A 213 -4.01 -12.45 19.63
C PRO A 213 -3.75 -13.91 20.03
N MET A 214 -3.56 -14.19 21.33
CA MET A 214 -3.32 -15.54 21.86
C MET A 214 -4.62 -16.21 22.34
N ASP A 215 -5.62 -15.43 22.77
CA ASP A 215 -6.93 -15.93 23.21
C ASP A 215 -8.04 -15.01 22.70
N ARG A 216 -8.55 -15.31 21.52
CA ARG A 216 -9.58 -14.49 20.85
C ARG A 216 -10.93 -14.40 21.58
N SER A 217 -11.14 -15.19 22.63
CA SER A 217 -12.32 -15.05 23.51
C SER A 217 -12.23 -13.81 24.40
N LYS A 218 -11.02 -13.33 24.65
CA LYS A 218 -10.75 -12.16 25.50
C LYS A 218 -10.57 -10.88 24.68
N THR A 219 -10.89 -9.78 25.32
CA THR A 219 -10.59 -8.43 24.83
C THR A 219 -9.55 -7.81 25.74
N GLN A 220 -8.52 -7.20 25.16
CA GLN A 220 -7.48 -6.47 25.89
C GLN A 220 -7.28 -5.09 25.28
N VAL A 221 -6.71 -4.17 26.03
CA VAL A 221 -6.29 -2.88 25.51
C VAL A 221 -4.86 -3.01 25.00
N HIS A 222 -4.68 -2.64 23.74
CA HIS A 222 -3.34 -2.49 23.16
C HIS A 222 -2.82 -1.10 23.46
N HIS A 223 -1.74 -1.01 24.22
CA HIS A 223 -1.15 0.25 24.69
C HIS A 223 -0.09 0.81 23.73
N GLY A 224 -0.07 0.38 22.49
CA GLY A 224 0.83 0.79 21.45
C GLY A 224 0.24 0.63 20.06
N ILE A 225 1.08 0.82 19.07
CA ILE A 225 0.79 0.47 17.68
C ILE A 225 1.82 -0.53 17.20
N ASP A 226 1.36 -1.57 16.49
CA ASP A 226 2.26 -2.51 15.86
C ASP A 226 2.47 -2.06 14.40
N ILE A 227 3.73 -1.87 14.02
CA ILE A 227 4.13 -1.45 12.68
C ILE A 227 4.88 -2.58 12.01
N LYS A 228 4.44 -2.97 10.81
CA LYS A 228 5.20 -3.86 9.95
C LYS A 228 6.15 -3.03 9.09
N THR A 229 7.40 -3.47 9.06
CA THR A 229 8.47 -2.85 8.26
C THR A 229 9.12 -3.89 7.34
N ASN A 230 9.81 -3.42 6.31
CA ASN A 230 10.68 -4.23 5.46
C ASN A 230 12.16 -3.97 5.75
N GLY A 231 12.48 -3.37 6.87
CA GLY A 231 13.83 -3.09 7.33
C GLY A 231 14.01 -3.39 8.80
N ASP A 232 15.26 -3.55 9.21
CA ASP A 232 15.63 -3.95 10.59
C ASP A 232 16.01 -2.76 11.48
N VAL A 233 15.98 -1.53 10.94
CA VAL A 233 16.40 -0.36 11.67
C VAL A 233 15.22 0.36 12.27
N VAL A 234 15.17 0.42 13.58
CA VAL A 234 14.28 1.30 14.36
C VAL A 234 15.01 2.60 14.64
N LEU A 235 14.37 3.72 14.34
CA LEU A 235 14.90 5.06 14.59
C LEU A 235 14.47 5.54 15.98
N ALA A 236 15.29 6.35 16.62
CA ALA A 236 14.84 7.08 17.81
C ALA A 236 13.71 8.04 17.43
N THR A 237 12.67 8.08 18.24
CA THR A 237 11.50 8.96 18.02
C THR A 237 11.71 10.37 18.58
N GLU A 238 12.75 10.53 19.39
CA GLU A 238 13.14 11.79 20.03
C GLU A 238 14.62 12.07 19.82
N ASN A 239 14.98 13.36 19.82
CA ASN A 239 16.38 13.77 19.58
C ASN A 239 17.32 13.59 20.79
N ASN A 240 16.79 13.42 22.00
CA ASN A 240 17.56 13.43 23.25
C ASN A 240 17.19 12.33 24.25
N GLY A 241 16.68 11.21 23.78
CA GLY A 241 16.33 10.09 24.65
C GLY A 241 17.55 9.32 25.16
N THR A 242 17.50 8.84 26.41
CA THR A 242 18.48 7.94 26.99
C THR A 242 17.97 6.50 26.95
N VAL A 243 18.78 5.58 26.44
CA VAL A 243 18.45 4.15 26.50
C VAL A 243 18.58 3.66 27.91
N VAL A 244 17.48 3.32 28.58
CA VAL A 244 17.41 2.86 29.96
C VAL A 244 17.30 1.35 30.09
N ALA A 245 16.79 0.67 29.06
CA ALA A 245 16.70 -0.80 29.03
C ALA A 245 16.80 -1.37 27.64
N VAL A 246 17.45 -2.53 27.52
CA VAL A 246 17.48 -3.35 26.29
C VAL A 246 17.14 -4.78 26.67
N ASN A 247 16.09 -5.32 26.05
CA ASN A 247 15.72 -6.72 26.19
C ASN A 247 16.04 -7.48 24.90
N HIS A 248 16.88 -8.50 24.99
CA HIS A 248 17.24 -9.37 23.86
C HIS A 248 16.43 -10.68 23.82
N ASN A 249 15.55 -10.91 24.80
CA ASN A 249 14.80 -12.14 24.92
C ASN A 249 13.60 -12.14 23.95
N THR A 250 13.58 -13.09 23.03
CA THR A 250 12.48 -13.27 22.06
C THR A 250 11.29 -14.05 22.60
N ASN A 251 11.43 -14.66 23.80
CA ASN A 251 10.39 -15.49 24.41
C ASN A 251 9.47 -14.73 25.35
N THR A 252 9.65 -13.42 25.50
CA THR A 252 8.74 -12.55 26.26
C THR A 252 7.65 -12.01 25.34
N GLY A 253 6.49 -11.67 25.88
CA GLY A 253 5.37 -11.14 25.12
C GLY A 253 5.67 -9.89 24.29
N GLY A 254 6.72 -9.13 24.67
CA GLY A 254 7.21 -7.96 23.91
C GLY A 254 8.36 -8.26 22.93
N GLY A 255 8.90 -9.49 22.97
CA GLY A 255 10.06 -9.83 22.15
C GLY A 255 11.32 -8.99 22.51
N LYS A 256 12.12 -8.66 21.50
CA LYS A 256 13.26 -7.74 21.66
C LYS A 256 12.75 -6.31 21.79
N THR A 257 13.14 -5.62 22.85
CA THR A 257 12.69 -4.24 23.09
C THR A 257 13.87 -3.33 23.49
N VAL A 258 13.74 -2.06 23.17
CA VAL A 258 14.58 -0.97 23.66
C VAL A 258 13.64 0.03 24.32
N THR A 259 13.97 0.41 25.58
CA THR A 259 13.25 1.47 26.29
C THR A 259 14.11 2.72 26.30
N VAL A 260 13.51 3.83 25.94
CA VAL A 260 14.16 5.15 25.90
C VAL A 260 13.35 6.08 26.80
N GLU A 261 14.04 6.86 27.62
CA GLU A 261 13.51 7.94 28.44
C GLU A 261 14.10 9.28 28.03
#